data_17242c8963e5e2fc157bdfecddf0f178
#
_entry.id   17242c8963e5e2fc157bdfecddf0f178
#
_cell.length_a   1.000
_cell.length_b   1.000
_cell.length_c   1.000
_cell.angle_alpha   90.00
_cell.angle_beta   90.00
_cell.angle_gamma   90.00
#
_symmetry.space_group_name_H-M   'P 1'
#
loop_
_entity.id
_entity.type
_entity.pdbx_description
1 polymer ?
#
loop_
_entity_poly.entity_id
_entity_poly.type
_entity_poly.pdbx_seq_one_letter_code
_entity_poly.pdbx_strand_id
1 'polypeptide(L)'
;MPQINKNINKVGTGFAAFLSPPSPDVIRFTVGQPDFATPDAIVESAKSALDRGETAYTRTQGSPELCQAVSQHLKGHEIDIDAENIVVAPGCKQAVLYAMMATLDPGDEVLLLAPAWPSYDGMLKLIGAVPIHVPVRRDNYHPDFAALEKAVTSNTKAIMINSPNNPTGAVYTPEEIEKLVKLAVKHDLWIIDDMIYATLVWADYGYTSPASIEGGKERTITIGGWSKGWAMTGWRLGWAGGSKEVADAIKKIN
;
A
#
# COMPACT_ATOMS: atom_id res chain seq x y z
N MET A 1 -35.52 -11.06 7.48
CA MET A 1 -34.28 -11.05 8.28
C MET A 1 -33.35 -9.94 7.75
N PRO A 2 -32.60 -9.24 8.59
CA PRO A 2 -31.61 -8.27 8.14
C PRO A 2 -30.63 -8.93 7.17
N GLN A 3 -30.20 -8.18 6.15
CA GLN A 3 -29.24 -8.67 5.17
C GLN A 3 -27.87 -8.06 5.42
N ILE A 4 -26.79 -8.80 5.16
CA ILE A 4 -25.42 -8.29 5.17
C ILE A 4 -25.22 -7.27 4.04
N ASN A 5 -24.20 -6.43 4.16
CA ASN A 5 -23.86 -5.44 3.14
C ASN A 5 -23.65 -6.11 1.77
N LYS A 6 -24.33 -5.60 0.75
CA LYS A 6 -24.28 -6.15 -0.62
C LYS A 6 -22.86 -6.18 -1.21
N ASN A 7 -22.00 -5.23 -0.83
CA ASN A 7 -20.64 -5.18 -1.32
C ASN A 7 -19.77 -6.32 -0.78
N ILE A 8 -20.07 -6.85 0.42
CA ILE A 8 -19.37 -8.01 0.97
C ILE A 8 -19.50 -9.23 0.04
N ASN A 9 -20.65 -9.40 -0.61
CA ASN A 9 -20.86 -10.52 -1.55
C ASN A 9 -20.03 -10.39 -2.85
N LYS A 10 -19.50 -9.19 -3.14
CA LYS A 10 -18.60 -8.94 -4.27
C LYS A 10 -17.13 -9.23 -3.95
N VAL A 11 -16.80 -9.32 -2.66
CA VAL A 11 -15.44 -9.63 -2.19
C VAL A 11 -15.25 -11.13 -2.25
N GLY A 12 -14.27 -11.61 -2.99
CA GLY A 12 -13.91 -13.02 -3.03
C GLY A 12 -13.41 -13.51 -1.67
N THR A 13 -13.32 -14.83 -1.49
CA THR A 13 -12.81 -15.46 -0.25
C THR A 13 -11.36 -15.06 0.07
N GLY A 14 -10.69 -14.39 -0.87
CA GLY A 14 -9.40 -13.73 -0.70
C GLY A 14 -8.34 -14.67 -0.15
N PHE A 15 -7.60 -14.17 0.82
CA PHE A 15 -6.44 -14.83 1.42
C PHE A 15 -6.79 -16.10 2.23
N ALA A 16 -8.03 -16.24 2.68
CA ALA A 16 -8.46 -17.37 3.51
C ALA A 16 -8.26 -18.73 2.82
N ALA A 17 -8.45 -18.78 1.50
CA ALA A 17 -8.23 -20.00 0.71
C ALA A 17 -6.77 -20.49 0.74
N PHE A 18 -5.81 -19.59 0.96
CA PHE A 18 -4.38 -19.90 1.02
C PHE A 18 -3.89 -20.27 2.42
N LEU A 19 -4.72 -20.11 3.45
CA LEU A 19 -4.37 -20.41 4.85
C LEU A 19 -4.64 -21.85 5.24
N SER A 20 -5.36 -22.64 4.43
CA SER A 20 -5.59 -24.06 4.71
C SER A 20 -4.26 -24.80 4.85
N PRO A 21 -4.08 -25.71 5.84
CA PRO A 21 -2.86 -26.48 5.98
C PRO A 21 -2.56 -27.24 4.68
N PRO A 22 -1.35 -27.17 4.15
CA PRO A 22 -0.98 -27.94 2.96
C PRO A 22 -0.84 -29.43 3.32
N SER A 23 -0.89 -30.29 2.30
CA SER A 23 -0.31 -31.63 2.43
C SER A 23 1.16 -31.50 2.87
N PRO A 24 1.68 -32.43 3.71
CA PRO A 24 3.06 -32.39 4.20
C PRO A 24 4.13 -32.30 3.09
N ASP A 25 3.80 -32.80 1.90
CA ASP A 25 4.72 -32.84 0.76
C ASP A 25 4.72 -31.59 -0.12
N VAL A 26 3.94 -30.56 0.25
CA VAL A 26 3.80 -29.32 -0.55
C VAL A 26 4.67 -28.19 0.01
N ILE A 27 5.65 -27.75 -0.80
CA ILE A 27 6.40 -26.52 -0.51
C ILE A 27 5.52 -25.30 -0.82
N ARG A 28 5.29 -24.46 0.19
CA ARG A 28 4.39 -23.31 0.09
C ARG A 28 5.13 -22.03 -0.29
N PHE A 29 4.61 -21.36 -1.32
CA PHE A 29 4.97 -19.97 -1.69
C PHE A 29 3.79 -19.01 -1.66
N THR A 30 2.69 -19.40 -0.98
CA THR A 30 1.40 -18.64 -1.00
C THR A 30 1.35 -17.51 0.00
N VAL A 31 2.17 -17.54 1.05
CA VAL A 31 2.21 -16.51 2.10
C VAL A 31 3.60 -15.91 2.18
N GLY A 32 3.72 -14.66 1.79
CA GLY A 32 4.98 -13.90 1.90
C GLY A 32 5.22 -13.45 3.35
N GLN A 33 5.66 -14.37 4.20
CA GLN A 33 6.08 -14.07 5.57
C GLN A 33 7.58 -14.29 5.68
N PRO A 34 8.36 -13.31 6.23
CA PRO A 34 9.76 -13.53 6.55
C PRO A 34 9.93 -14.73 7.47
N ASP A 35 10.94 -15.55 7.23
CA ASP A 35 11.31 -16.72 8.03
C ASP A 35 12.20 -16.36 9.23
N PHE A 36 12.52 -15.08 9.39
CA PHE A 36 13.22 -14.51 10.54
C PHE A 36 12.24 -14.06 11.61
N ALA A 37 12.65 -14.16 12.86
CA ALA A 37 11.94 -13.48 13.96
C ALA A 37 12.13 -11.95 13.86
N THR A 38 11.21 -11.20 14.47
CA THR A 38 11.41 -9.76 14.67
C THR A 38 12.72 -9.53 15.43
N PRO A 39 13.59 -8.58 15.01
CA PRO A 39 14.86 -8.32 15.67
C PRO A 39 14.71 -8.04 17.18
N ASP A 40 15.60 -8.61 17.97
CA ASP A 40 15.55 -8.53 19.45
C ASP A 40 15.47 -7.10 19.98
N ALA A 41 16.19 -6.15 19.35
CA ALA A 41 16.13 -4.74 19.73
C ALA A 41 14.71 -4.16 19.67
N ILE A 42 13.91 -4.56 18.68
CA ILE A 42 12.51 -4.13 18.54
C ILE A 42 11.67 -4.78 19.64
N VAL A 43 11.87 -6.08 19.86
CA VAL A 43 11.12 -6.85 20.88
C VAL A 43 11.39 -6.29 22.28
N GLU A 44 12.64 -6.05 22.63
CA GLU A 44 13.03 -5.51 23.95
C GLU A 44 12.54 -4.06 24.13
N SER A 45 12.52 -3.25 23.07
CA SER A 45 11.93 -1.91 23.11
C SER A 45 10.43 -1.97 23.45
N ALA A 46 9.69 -2.89 22.83
CA ALA A 46 8.28 -3.06 23.11
C ALA A 46 8.01 -3.56 24.54
N LYS A 47 8.80 -4.53 25.04
CA LYS A 47 8.71 -4.98 26.44
C LYS A 47 8.94 -3.81 27.42
N SER A 48 9.99 -3.03 27.16
CA SER A 48 10.30 -1.86 27.98
C SER A 48 9.18 -0.80 27.96
N ALA A 49 8.52 -0.60 26.84
CA ALA A 49 7.36 0.30 26.75
C ALA A 49 6.19 -0.21 27.60
N LEU A 50 5.91 -1.52 27.57
CA LEU A 50 4.90 -2.14 28.41
C LEU A 50 5.24 -2.02 29.92
N ASP A 51 6.51 -2.24 30.28
CA ASP A 51 6.98 -2.10 31.67
C ASP A 51 6.84 -0.66 32.18
N ARG A 52 6.95 0.34 31.30
CA ARG A 52 6.67 1.75 31.62
C ARG A 52 5.19 2.11 31.65
N GLY A 53 4.29 1.17 31.33
CA GLY A 53 2.86 1.40 31.29
C GLY A 53 2.39 2.21 30.07
N GLU A 54 3.11 2.21 28.97
CA GLU A 54 2.74 2.89 27.72
C GLU A 54 1.60 2.14 26.98
N THR A 55 0.43 2.07 27.61
CA THR A 55 -0.73 1.30 27.14
C THR A 55 -1.99 2.16 26.92
N ALA A 56 -1.87 3.47 27.07
CA ALA A 56 -2.98 4.41 26.88
C ALA A 56 -3.24 4.72 25.39
N TYR A 57 -4.37 5.34 25.10
CA TYR A 57 -4.66 5.83 23.75
C TYR A 57 -3.60 6.81 23.26
N THR A 58 -3.17 6.61 22.02
CA THR A 58 -2.38 7.60 21.28
C THR A 58 -3.28 8.63 20.60
N ARG A 59 -2.70 9.61 19.91
CA ARG A 59 -3.44 10.46 18.97
C ARG A 59 -3.99 9.59 17.84
N THR A 60 -5.08 10.02 17.20
CA THR A 60 -5.69 9.34 16.05
C THR A 60 -4.70 9.02 14.93
N GLN A 61 -3.74 9.91 14.69
CA GLN A 61 -2.70 9.67 13.67
C GLN A 61 -1.55 8.75 14.13
N GLY A 62 -1.49 8.36 15.40
CA GLY A 62 -0.37 7.63 16.01
C GLY A 62 0.49 8.51 16.92
N SER A 63 1.52 7.93 17.56
CA SER A 63 2.43 8.73 18.38
C SER A 63 3.25 9.69 17.52
N PRO A 64 3.52 10.93 18.01
CA PRO A 64 4.34 11.90 17.28
C PRO A 64 5.72 11.39 16.92
N GLU A 65 6.33 10.63 17.83
CA GLU A 65 7.66 10.05 17.65
C GLU A 65 7.68 9.02 16.51
N LEU A 66 6.64 8.19 16.40
CA LEU A 66 6.53 7.21 15.33
C LEU A 66 6.27 7.91 13.97
N CYS A 67 5.39 8.90 13.93
CA CYS A 67 5.16 9.69 12.72
C CYS A 67 6.44 10.42 12.27
N GLN A 68 7.23 10.97 13.23
CA GLN A 68 8.51 11.59 12.93
C GLN A 68 9.53 10.58 12.40
N ALA A 69 9.58 9.37 12.97
CA ALA A 69 10.47 8.30 12.50
C ALA A 69 10.10 7.86 11.07
N VAL A 70 8.80 7.76 10.74
CA VAL A 70 8.35 7.48 9.37
C VAL A 70 8.74 8.60 8.42
N SER A 71 8.49 9.86 8.78
CA SER A 71 8.90 11.02 7.96
C SER A 71 10.41 11.00 7.68
N GLN A 72 11.23 10.70 8.70
CA GLN A 72 12.67 10.59 8.53
C GLN A 72 13.07 9.40 7.64
N HIS A 73 12.41 8.25 7.76
CA HIS A 73 12.62 7.09 6.91
C HIS A 73 12.31 7.40 5.43
N LEU A 74 11.23 8.12 5.18
CA LEU A 74 10.80 8.52 3.83
C LEU A 74 11.82 9.44 3.14
N LYS A 75 12.51 10.31 3.88
CA LYS A 75 13.58 11.13 3.32
C LYS A 75 14.72 10.32 2.71
N GLY A 76 14.97 9.12 3.23
CA GLY A 76 15.93 8.17 2.65
C GLY A 76 15.52 7.65 1.27
N HIS A 77 14.26 7.82 0.88
CA HIS A 77 13.68 7.50 -0.42
C HIS A 77 13.30 8.76 -1.23
N GLU A 78 13.86 9.92 -0.86
CA GLU A 78 13.58 11.23 -1.50
C GLU A 78 12.10 11.64 -1.43
N ILE A 79 11.36 11.11 -0.45
CA ILE A 79 9.95 11.41 -0.21
C ILE A 79 9.88 12.43 0.93
N ASP A 80 9.39 13.62 0.63
CA ASP A 80 9.25 14.71 1.59
C ASP A 80 7.77 14.83 2.04
N ILE A 81 7.45 14.11 3.12
CA ILE A 81 6.15 14.15 3.80
C ILE A 81 6.38 14.50 5.27
N ASP A 82 5.74 15.57 5.72
CA ASP A 82 5.79 16.00 7.12
C ASP A 82 5.16 14.97 8.05
N ALA A 83 5.68 14.83 9.26
CA ALA A 83 5.17 13.89 10.27
C ALA A 83 3.66 14.10 10.59
N GLU A 84 3.16 15.34 10.48
CA GLU A 84 1.74 15.66 10.67
C GLU A 84 0.84 15.12 9.56
N ASN A 85 1.41 14.79 8.42
CA ASN A 85 0.74 14.24 7.24
C ASN A 85 0.91 12.72 7.12
N ILE A 86 1.34 12.06 8.20
CA ILE A 86 1.47 10.60 8.31
C ILE A 86 0.42 10.11 9.31
N VAL A 87 -0.28 9.05 8.95
CA VAL A 87 -1.28 8.38 9.80
C VAL A 87 -0.90 6.91 9.96
N VAL A 88 -0.67 6.48 11.18
CA VAL A 88 -0.40 5.08 11.53
C VAL A 88 -1.70 4.28 11.49
N ALA A 89 -1.62 3.04 11.02
CA ALA A 89 -2.78 2.17 10.84
C ALA A 89 -2.49 0.74 11.34
N PRO A 90 -3.51 -0.07 11.64
CA PRO A 90 -3.36 -1.47 12.05
C PRO A 90 -2.87 -2.37 10.90
N GLY A 91 -1.67 -2.10 10.40
CA GLY A 91 -1.01 -2.78 9.29
C GLY A 91 -1.23 -2.10 7.94
N CYS A 92 -0.32 -2.36 6.99
CA CYS A 92 -0.32 -1.79 5.65
C CYS A 92 -1.64 -2.02 4.90
N LYS A 93 -2.24 -3.21 5.04
CA LYS A 93 -3.55 -3.51 4.43
C LYS A 93 -4.64 -2.51 4.83
N GLN A 94 -4.69 -2.14 6.11
CA GLN A 94 -5.66 -1.17 6.60
C GLN A 94 -5.33 0.24 6.10
N ALA A 95 -4.03 0.58 6.04
CA ALA A 95 -3.58 1.86 5.48
C ALA A 95 -3.99 2.02 3.99
N VAL A 96 -3.87 0.94 3.19
CA VAL A 96 -4.37 0.91 1.80
C VAL A 96 -5.88 1.16 1.75
N LEU A 97 -6.66 0.48 2.60
CA LEU A 97 -8.11 0.69 2.63
C LEU A 97 -8.46 2.13 3.02
N TYR A 98 -7.77 2.71 3.99
CA TYR A 98 -8.00 4.10 4.39
C TYR A 98 -7.66 5.08 3.26
N ALA A 99 -6.57 4.86 2.53
CA ALA A 99 -6.22 5.67 1.36
C ALA A 99 -7.34 5.61 0.30
N MET A 100 -7.82 4.41 -0.01
CA MET A 100 -8.93 4.22 -0.95
C MET A 100 -10.22 4.91 -0.48
N MET A 101 -10.59 4.77 0.79
CA MET A 101 -11.78 5.42 1.36
C MET A 101 -11.67 6.94 1.42
N ALA A 102 -10.47 7.48 1.53
CA ALA A 102 -10.23 8.92 1.61
C ALA A 102 -10.27 9.60 0.22
N THR A 103 -10.09 8.86 -0.86
CA THR A 103 -9.87 9.44 -2.20
C THR A 103 -10.82 8.95 -3.28
N LEU A 104 -11.64 7.93 -2.99
CA LEU A 104 -12.52 7.29 -3.97
C LEU A 104 -13.97 7.30 -3.53
N ASP A 105 -14.86 7.62 -4.45
CA ASP A 105 -16.29 7.48 -4.32
C ASP A 105 -16.80 6.17 -4.96
N PRO A 106 -18.02 5.68 -4.58
CA PRO A 106 -18.64 4.56 -5.26
C PRO A 106 -18.82 4.83 -6.76
N GLY A 107 -18.32 3.91 -7.60
CA GLY A 107 -18.34 4.02 -9.05
C GLY A 107 -17.03 4.52 -9.67
N ASP A 108 -16.12 5.08 -8.86
CA ASP A 108 -14.80 5.47 -9.34
C ASP A 108 -14.00 4.25 -9.80
N GLU A 109 -13.32 4.39 -10.94
CA GLU A 109 -12.45 3.35 -11.50
C GLU A 109 -11.01 3.52 -11.03
N VAL A 110 -10.38 2.39 -10.68
CA VAL A 110 -8.98 2.34 -10.27
C VAL A 110 -8.21 1.39 -11.17
N LEU A 111 -7.16 1.89 -11.82
CA LEU A 111 -6.27 1.08 -12.63
C LEU A 111 -5.40 0.20 -11.73
N LEU A 112 -5.48 -1.11 -11.90
CA LEU A 112 -4.65 -2.11 -11.24
C LEU A 112 -3.73 -2.77 -12.26
N LEU A 113 -2.42 -2.62 -12.11
CA LEU A 113 -1.43 -3.33 -12.91
C LEU A 113 -1.48 -4.83 -12.58
N ALA A 114 -1.97 -5.64 -13.50
CA ALA A 114 -2.24 -7.07 -13.29
C ALA A 114 -1.15 -7.98 -13.87
N PRO A 115 -0.67 -8.99 -13.09
CA PRO A 115 -1.23 -9.46 -11.81
C PRO A 115 -0.89 -8.54 -10.64
N ALA A 116 -1.86 -8.38 -9.72
CA ALA A 116 -1.76 -7.55 -8.53
C ALA A 116 -2.13 -8.34 -7.28
N TRP A 117 -1.79 -7.81 -6.11
CA TRP A 117 -2.21 -8.41 -4.85
C TRP A 117 -3.74 -8.47 -4.76
N PRO A 118 -4.33 -9.68 -4.58
CA PRO A 118 -5.79 -9.86 -4.69
C PRO A 118 -6.63 -9.01 -3.72
N SER A 119 -6.02 -8.56 -2.61
CA SER A 119 -6.74 -7.72 -1.64
C SER A 119 -7.10 -6.33 -2.17
N TYR A 120 -6.38 -5.80 -3.16
CA TYR A 120 -6.74 -4.49 -3.75
C TYR A 120 -8.12 -4.56 -4.41
N ASP A 121 -8.35 -5.59 -5.23
CA ASP A 121 -9.64 -5.83 -5.88
C ASP A 121 -10.78 -5.95 -4.85
N GLY A 122 -10.56 -6.74 -3.80
CA GLY A 122 -11.53 -6.91 -2.73
C GLY A 122 -11.85 -5.62 -1.97
N MET A 123 -10.84 -4.80 -1.66
CA MET A 123 -11.02 -3.54 -0.96
C MET A 123 -11.76 -2.51 -1.81
N LEU A 124 -11.43 -2.39 -3.11
CA LEU A 124 -12.14 -1.51 -4.04
C LEU A 124 -13.62 -1.88 -4.14
N LYS A 125 -13.92 -3.16 -4.36
CA LYS A 125 -15.31 -3.64 -4.39
C LYS A 125 -16.07 -3.41 -3.09
N LEU A 126 -15.38 -3.51 -1.94
CA LEU A 126 -15.97 -3.26 -0.63
C LEU A 126 -16.48 -1.83 -0.49
N ILE A 127 -15.71 -0.84 -0.95
CA ILE A 127 -16.08 0.58 -0.91
C ILE A 127 -16.98 1.00 -2.08
N GLY A 128 -17.26 0.10 -3.02
CA GLY A 128 -18.10 0.38 -4.19
C GLY A 128 -17.35 0.92 -5.40
N ALA A 129 -16.02 1.05 -5.33
CA ALA A 129 -15.17 1.40 -6.47
C ALA A 129 -14.99 0.23 -7.44
N VAL A 130 -14.54 0.51 -8.65
CA VAL A 130 -14.45 -0.45 -9.75
C VAL A 130 -12.97 -0.72 -10.08
N PRO A 131 -12.45 -1.92 -9.82
CA PRO A 131 -11.09 -2.28 -10.24
C PRO A 131 -11.03 -2.52 -11.75
N ILE A 132 -10.13 -1.82 -12.42
CA ILE A 132 -9.83 -1.99 -13.85
C ILE A 132 -8.47 -2.67 -13.97
N HIS A 133 -8.48 -3.95 -14.31
CA HIS A 133 -7.25 -4.74 -14.43
C HIS A 133 -6.56 -4.45 -15.76
N VAL A 134 -5.39 -3.81 -15.70
CA VAL A 134 -4.56 -3.51 -16.86
C VAL A 134 -3.40 -4.51 -16.91
N PRO A 135 -3.30 -5.36 -17.97
CA PRO A 135 -2.22 -6.33 -18.06
C PRO A 135 -0.88 -5.63 -18.19
N VAL A 136 0.11 -6.12 -17.44
CA VAL A 136 1.51 -5.74 -17.62
C VAL A 136 2.14 -6.49 -18.80
N ARG A 137 3.32 -6.09 -19.24
CA ARG A 137 4.09 -6.79 -20.28
C ARG A 137 4.41 -8.22 -19.81
N ARG A 138 4.25 -9.19 -20.71
CA ARG A 138 4.41 -10.62 -20.37
C ARG A 138 5.85 -11.08 -20.22
N ASP A 139 6.78 -10.36 -20.83
CA ASP A 139 8.21 -10.68 -20.85
C ASP A 139 8.93 -10.35 -19.55
N ASN A 140 8.46 -9.32 -18.81
CA ASN A 140 9.15 -8.81 -17.63
C ASN A 140 8.23 -8.31 -16.51
N TYR A 141 6.91 -8.36 -16.69
CA TYR A 141 5.90 -7.86 -15.73
C TYR A 141 5.96 -6.35 -15.44
N HIS A 142 6.57 -5.56 -16.32
CA HIS A 142 6.60 -4.11 -16.22
C HIS A 142 5.36 -3.45 -16.85
N PRO A 143 5.05 -2.18 -16.52
CA PRO A 143 3.86 -1.48 -17.03
C PRO A 143 3.79 -1.45 -18.56
N ASP A 144 2.62 -1.77 -19.12
CA ASP A 144 2.28 -1.50 -20.51
C ASP A 144 1.58 -0.15 -20.61
N PHE A 145 2.31 0.88 -21.00
CA PHE A 145 1.80 2.25 -21.05
C PHE A 145 0.72 2.45 -22.12
N ALA A 146 0.76 1.68 -23.21
CA ALA A 146 -0.30 1.74 -24.24
C ALA A 146 -1.60 1.14 -23.70
N ALA A 147 -1.51 0.04 -22.95
CA ALA A 147 -2.66 -0.57 -22.30
C ALA A 147 -3.22 0.36 -21.19
N LEU A 148 -2.35 0.99 -20.40
CA LEU A 148 -2.75 1.94 -19.37
C LEU A 148 -3.50 3.14 -19.97
N GLU A 149 -2.94 3.79 -20.99
CA GLU A 149 -3.58 4.93 -21.65
C GLU A 149 -4.97 4.57 -22.22
N LYS A 150 -5.08 3.38 -22.82
CA LYS A 150 -6.35 2.87 -23.37
C LYS A 150 -7.40 2.55 -22.30
N ALA A 151 -6.95 2.20 -21.09
CA ALA A 151 -7.83 1.82 -19.98
C ALA A 151 -8.41 3.02 -19.23
N VAL A 152 -7.84 4.22 -19.41
CA VAL A 152 -8.37 5.44 -18.79
C VAL A 152 -9.71 5.81 -19.38
N THR A 153 -10.68 6.10 -18.51
CA THR A 153 -12.01 6.62 -18.86
C THR A 153 -12.30 7.90 -18.08
N SER A 154 -13.45 8.52 -18.33
CA SER A 154 -13.91 9.67 -17.52
C SER A 154 -14.19 9.33 -16.04
N ASN A 155 -14.34 8.05 -15.71
CA ASN A 155 -14.57 7.57 -14.34
C ASN A 155 -13.27 7.14 -13.64
N THR A 156 -12.15 7.09 -14.36
CA THR A 156 -10.87 6.71 -13.76
C THR A 156 -10.43 7.80 -12.79
N LYS A 157 -10.18 7.41 -11.53
CA LYS A 157 -9.83 8.32 -10.43
C LYS A 157 -8.45 8.05 -9.85
N ALA A 158 -7.97 6.83 -9.92
CA ALA A 158 -6.67 6.47 -9.35
C ALA A 158 -5.96 5.37 -10.15
N ILE A 159 -4.65 5.32 -9.95
CA ILE A 159 -3.80 4.18 -10.31
C ILE A 159 -3.16 3.61 -9.05
N MET A 160 -3.21 2.29 -8.88
CA MET A 160 -2.54 1.56 -7.81
C MET A 160 -1.18 1.08 -8.27
N ILE A 161 -0.13 1.49 -7.57
CA ILE A 161 1.26 1.08 -7.82
C ILE A 161 1.73 0.25 -6.64
N ASN A 162 2.41 -0.87 -6.92
CA ASN A 162 3.11 -1.68 -5.94
C ASN A 162 4.44 -2.13 -6.56
N SER A 163 5.53 -1.54 -6.12
CA SER A 163 6.88 -1.83 -6.59
C SER A 163 7.84 -1.85 -5.40
N PRO A 164 8.56 -2.97 -5.14
CA PRO A 164 8.43 -4.26 -5.82
C PRO A 164 7.03 -4.85 -5.78
N ASN A 165 6.61 -5.50 -6.87
CA ASN A 165 5.25 -5.97 -7.06
C ASN A 165 4.99 -7.33 -6.39
N ASN A 166 3.85 -7.46 -5.77
CA ASN A 166 3.30 -8.74 -5.38
C ASN A 166 2.15 -9.12 -6.36
N PRO A 167 2.27 -10.23 -7.15
CA PRO A 167 3.14 -11.39 -6.89
C PRO A 167 4.40 -11.50 -7.76
N THR A 168 4.66 -10.60 -8.70
CA THR A 168 5.65 -10.81 -9.77
C THR A 168 7.09 -10.59 -9.34
N GLY A 169 7.33 -9.81 -8.27
CA GLY A 169 8.66 -9.37 -7.86
C GLY A 169 9.25 -8.26 -8.74
N ALA A 170 8.54 -7.81 -9.77
CA ALA A 170 9.02 -6.75 -10.65
C ALA A 170 9.24 -5.45 -9.87
N VAL A 171 10.39 -4.80 -10.11
CA VAL A 171 10.72 -3.47 -9.61
C VAL A 171 10.67 -2.52 -10.79
N TYR A 172 9.78 -1.53 -10.75
CA TYR A 172 9.63 -0.58 -11.85
C TYR A 172 10.80 0.39 -11.86
N THR A 173 11.31 0.69 -13.06
CA THR A 173 12.46 1.58 -13.20
C THR A 173 12.08 3.04 -12.91
N PRO A 174 13.06 3.91 -12.57
CA PRO A 174 12.79 5.35 -12.39
C PRO A 174 12.07 5.98 -13.57
N GLU A 175 12.42 5.63 -14.80
CA GLU A 175 11.77 6.13 -16.03
C GLU A 175 10.33 5.62 -16.17
N GLU A 176 10.03 4.42 -15.70
CA GLU A 176 8.67 3.89 -15.69
C GLU A 176 7.82 4.59 -14.63
N ILE A 177 8.37 4.85 -13.45
CA ILE A 177 7.69 5.64 -12.42
C ILE A 177 7.42 7.06 -12.92
N GLU A 178 8.38 7.71 -13.58
CA GLU A 178 8.17 9.02 -14.19
C GLU A 178 7.03 9.01 -15.22
N LYS A 179 6.96 7.98 -16.07
CA LYS A 179 5.87 7.81 -17.03
C LYS A 179 4.51 7.57 -16.36
N LEU A 180 4.46 6.82 -15.25
CA LEU A 180 3.24 6.62 -14.47
C LEU A 180 2.77 7.94 -13.85
N VAL A 181 3.69 8.75 -13.32
CA VAL A 181 3.37 10.09 -12.80
C VAL A 181 2.86 11.00 -13.92
N LYS A 182 3.51 11.03 -15.08
CA LYS A 182 3.04 11.81 -16.24
C LYS A 182 1.63 11.41 -16.70
N LEU A 183 1.34 10.10 -16.69
CA LEU A 183 -0.02 9.61 -16.99
C LEU A 183 -1.02 10.11 -15.93
N ALA A 184 -0.67 10.02 -14.66
CA ALA A 184 -1.54 10.49 -13.58
C ALA A 184 -1.76 12.01 -13.61
N VAL A 185 -0.73 12.81 -13.93
CA VAL A 185 -0.84 14.25 -14.13
C VAL A 185 -1.76 14.58 -15.31
N LYS A 186 -1.56 13.91 -16.44
CA LYS A 186 -2.33 14.12 -17.67
C LYS A 186 -3.83 13.90 -17.49
N HIS A 187 -4.19 12.89 -16.70
CA HIS A 187 -5.58 12.47 -16.50
C HIS A 187 -6.15 12.86 -15.13
N ASP A 188 -5.42 13.66 -14.35
CA ASP A 188 -5.78 14.10 -12.99
C ASP A 188 -6.15 12.94 -12.04
N LEU A 189 -5.28 11.92 -11.99
CA LEU A 189 -5.46 10.73 -11.18
C LEU A 189 -4.69 10.83 -9.86
N TRP A 190 -5.25 10.22 -8.80
CA TRP A 190 -4.50 9.86 -7.62
C TRP A 190 -3.54 8.71 -7.93
N ILE A 191 -2.42 8.67 -7.21
CA ILE A 191 -1.49 7.55 -7.19
C ILE A 191 -1.52 6.95 -5.79
N ILE A 192 -1.94 5.69 -5.67
CA ILE A 192 -1.87 4.93 -4.42
C ILE A 192 -0.63 4.05 -4.51
N ASP A 193 0.42 4.44 -3.79
CA ASP A 193 1.75 3.82 -3.86
C ASP A 193 2.00 2.92 -2.65
N ASP A 194 1.83 1.61 -2.83
CA ASP A 194 2.14 0.59 -1.81
C ASP A 194 3.61 0.20 -1.88
N MET A 195 4.43 0.85 -1.04
CA MET A 195 5.87 0.63 -0.94
C MET A 195 6.27 -0.39 0.14
N ILE A 196 5.39 -1.31 0.53
CA ILE A 196 5.65 -2.27 1.62
C ILE A 196 6.92 -3.12 1.42
N TYR A 197 7.37 -3.27 0.19
CA TYR A 197 8.58 -4.02 -0.20
C TYR A 197 9.77 -3.13 -0.56
N ALA A 198 9.69 -1.80 -0.40
CA ALA A 198 10.74 -0.86 -0.84
C ALA A 198 12.13 -1.14 -0.27
N THR A 199 12.22 -1.73 0.93
CA THR A 199 13.49 -2.15 1.57
C THR A 199 13.98 -3.54 1.13
N LEU A 200 13.23 -4.25 0.29
CA LEU A 200 13.51 -5.60 -0.18
C LEU A 200 13.73 -5.59 -1.70
N VAL A 201 14.66 -4.76 -2.14
CA VAL A 201 14.99 -4.57 -3.56
C VAL A 201 16.38 -5.13 -3.83
N TRP A 202 16.50 -5.94 -4.86
CA TRP A 202 17.76 -6.47 -5.37
C TRP A 202 18.11 -5.93 -6.78
N ALA A 203 17.29 -5.02 -7.30
CA ALA A 203 17.58 -4.32 -8.56
C ALA A 203 18.62 -3.21 -8.31
N ASP A 204 19.53 -3.01 -9.28
CA ASP A 204 20.65 -2.06 -9.16
C ASP A 204 20.19 -0.61 -8.99
N TYR A 205 18.99 -0.27 -9.49
CA TYR A 205 18.41 1.08 -9.41
C TYR A 205 17.53 1.34 -8.16
N GLY A 206 17.32 0.33 -7.32
CA GLY A 206 16.55 0.48 -6.09
C GLY A 206 15.06 0.74 -6.31
N TYR A 207 14.38 1.21 -5.25
CA TYR A 207 12.98 1.65 -5.28
C TYR A 207 12.92 3.16 -5.57
N THR A 208 12.02 3.57 -6.46
CA THR A 208 11.69 4.97 -6.73
C THR A 208 10.22 5.20 -6.41
N SER A 209 9.91 6.21 -5.59
CA SER A 209 8.52 6.58 -5.29
C SER A 209 7.97 7.55 -6.33
N PRO A 210 6.70 7.42 -6.72
CA PRO A 210 6.01 8.48 -7.45
C PRO A 210 6.02 9.84 -6.75
N ALA A 211 6.05 9.86 -5.42
CA ALA A 211 6.08 11.09 -4.62
C ALA A 211 7.40 11.86 -4.72
N SER A 212 8.49 11.23 -5.18
CA SER A 212 9.79 11.90 -5.42
C SER A 212 9.88 12.51 -6.83
N ILE A 213 8.92 12.24 -7.72
CA ILE A 213 8.90 12.73 -9.09
C ILE A 213 8.10 14.04 -9.17
N GLU A 214 8.56 14.97 -10.01
CA GLU A 214 7.85 16.23 -10.26
C GLU A 214 6.40 16.01 -10.72
N GLY A 215 5.45 16.67 -10.06
CA GLY A 215 4.00 16.50 -10.25
C GLY A 215 3.41 15.27 -9.59
N GLY A 216 4.23 14.45 -8.93
CA GLY A 216 3.79 13.24 -8.20
C GLY A 216 3.47 13.52 -6.74
N LYS A 217 4.20 14.41 -6.06
CA LYS A 217 4.07 14.67 -4.62
C LYS A 217 2.63 14.97 -4.18
N GLU A 218 1.94 15.85 -4.90
CA GLU A 218 0.62 16.36 -4.55
C GLU A 218 -0.50 15.32 -4.73
N ARG A 219 -0.26 14.31 -5.57
CA ARG A 219 -1.24 13.28 -5.95
C ARG A 219 -0.91 11.87 -5.49
N THR A 220 0.22 11.68 -4.78
CA THR A 220 0.61 10.37 -4.28
C THR A 220 0.21 10.20 -2.82
N ILE A 221 -0.47 9.08 -2.54
CA ILE A 221 -0.65 8.55 -1.20
C ILE A 221 0.36 7.42 -1.04
N THR A 222 1.40 7.67 -0.26
CA THR A 222 2.46 6.71 0.01
C THR A 222 2.06 5.83 1.20
N ILE A 223 2.13 4.52 1.03
CA ILE A 223 1.69 3.54 2.01
C ILE A 223 2.83 2.57 2.30
N GLY A 224 3.07 2.34 3.57
CA GLY A 224 4.11 1.41 3.99
C GLY A 224 3.80 0.73 5.31
N GLY A 225 4.79 0.03 5.83
CA GLY A 225 4.65 -0.67 7.11
C GLY A 225 5.86 -1.54 7.40
N TRP A 226 5.84 -2.14 8.58
CA TRP A 226 7.00 -2.88 9.10
C TRP A 226 6.88 -4.40 8.92
N SER A 227 5.76 -4.87 8.34
CA SER A 227 5.47 -6.31 8.24
C SER A 227 6.53 -7.11 7.48
N LYS A 228 7.13 -6.53 6.43
CA LYS A 228 8.03 -7.24 5.50
C LYS A 228 9.50 -6.96 5.80
N GLY A 229 9.96 -5.74 5.63
CA GLY A 229 11.36 -5.37 5.82
C GLY A 229 11.90 -5.55 7.24
N TRP A 230 11.02 -5.60 8.25
CA TRP A 230 11.40 -5.72 9.67
C TRP A 230 10.87 -7.00 10.34
N ALA A 231 10.36 -7.96 9.57
CA ALA A 231 9.80 -9.21 10.09
C ALA A 231 8.74 -9.01 11.18
N MET A 232 7.85 -8.01 11.00
CA MET A 232 6.84 -7.62 11.98
C MET A 232 5.41 -7.92 11.51
N THR A 233 5.18 -9.04 10.84
CA THR A 233 3.86 -9.36 10.27
C THR A 233 2.74 -9.41 11.31
N GLY A 234 3.01 -9.97 12.49
CA GLY A 234 2.06 -10.12 13.60
C GLY A 234 1.83 -8.83 14.42
N TRP A 235 2.69 -7.84 14.32
CA TRP A 235 2.61 -6.59 15.09
C TRP A 235 1.50 -5.65 14.62
N ARG A 236 1.01 -5.86 13.41
CA ARG A 236 -0.07 -5.07 12.81
C ARG A 236 0.23 -3.57 12.78
N LEU A 237 1.39 -3.17 12.29
CA LEU A 237 1.79 -1.79 12.14
C LEU A 237 2.00 -1.45 10.65
N GLY A 238 1.37 -0.36 10.23
CA GLY A 238 1.49 0.24 8.90
C GLY A 238 1.17 1.72 8.98
N TRP A 239 1.30 2.42 7.89
CA TRP A 239 1.05 3.86 7.81
C TRP A 239 0.67 4.26 6.39
N ALA A 240 -0.02 5.40 6.28
CA ALA A 240 -0.23 6.14 5.04
C ALA A 240 0.23 7.58 5.23
N GLY A 241 0.77 8.18 4.18
CA GLY A 241 1.19 9.57 4.17
C GLY A 241 0.95 10.22 2.81
N GLY A 242 0.80 11.53 2.78
CA GLY A 242 0.55 12.28 1.55
C GLY A 242 0.34 13.77 1.79
N SER A 243 -0.51 14.41 0.99
CA SER A 243 -0.91 15.79 1.22
C SER A 243 -1.66 15.95 2.55
N LYS A 244 -1.67 17.17 3.09
CA LYS A 244 -2.42 17.48 4.31
C LYS A 244 -3.90 17.09 4.19
N GLU A 245 -4.50 17.33 3.04
CA GLU A 245 -5.91 17.01 2.77
C GLU A 245 -6.18 15.50 2.89
N VAL A 246 -5.33 14.68 2.29
CA VAL A 246 -5.42 13.21 2.38
C VAL A 246 -5.20 12.73 3.81
N ALA A 247 -4.18 13.25 4.50
CA ALA A 247 -3.92 12.87 5.88
C ALA A 247 -5.10 13.22 6.81
N ASP A 248 -5.69 14.40 6.64
CA ASP A 248 -6.85 14.84 7.42
C ASP A 248 -8.10 13.99 7.11
N ALA A 249 -8.27 13.55 5.87
CA ALA A 249 -9.34 12.61 5.50
C ALA A 249 -9.15 11.25 6.16
N ILE A 250 -7.93 10.68 6.11
CA ILE A 250 -7.60 9.40 6.74
C ILE A 250 -7.78 9.46 8.26
N LYS A 251 -7.39 10.56 8.93
CA LYS A 251 -7.61 10.75 10.38
C LYS A 251 -9.08 10.70 10.79
N LYS A 252 -10.02 11.03 9.90
CA LYS A 252 -11.47 10.93 10.17
C LYS A 252 -11.98 9.49 10.09
N ILE A 253 -11.25 8.61 9.38
CA ILE A 253 -11.61 7.22 9.19
C ILE A 253 -10.99 6.34 10.28
N ASN A 254 -9.77 6.69 10.75
CA ASN A 254 -9.00 5.95 11.75
C ASN A 254 -9.51 6.29 13.20
#